data_6397e4dfe30d0ea6256ab9e3e1a2555d
#
_entry.id   6397e4dfe30d0ea6256ab9e3e1a2555d
#
_cell.length_a   1.000
_cell.length_b   1.000
_cell.length_c   1.000
_cell.angle_alpha   90.00
_cell.angle_beta   90.00
_cell.angle_gamma   90.00
#
_symmetry.space_group_name_H-M   'P 1'
#
loop_
_entity.id
_entity.type
_entity.pdbx_description
1 polymer ?
#
loop_
_entity_poly.entity_id
_entity_poly.type
_entity_poly.pdbx_seq_one_letter_code
_entity_poly.pdbx_strand_id
1 'polypeptide(L)'
;MSFRPIKEKKLAQPFTEGAGVSLFRAFGFSDPEECNPFLMLDDFRNDDPEKFKAGFPWHPHRGIETITYVLDGTVEHQDSLGNKGNLNGGDVQWMTAGSGILHQEMPLGNKKGQMHGFQLWANLPSSQKMVPPRYQDVVGSDIPLIEDDDGSKIKIIVGDYKGIQGPVD
;
A
#
# COMPACT_ATOMS: atom_id res chain seq x y z
N MET A 1 -25.86 -5.42 19.67
CA MET A 1 -24.59 -5.49 18.89
C MET A 1 -23.45 -5.55 19.88
N SER A 2 -22.55 -6.53 19.76
CA SER A 2 -21.32 -6.55 20.56
C SER A 2 -20.22 -5.79 19.83
N PHE A 3 -19.69 -4.73 20.43
CA PHE A 3 -18.53 -4.03 19.88
C PHE A 3 -17.27 -4.88 20.12
N ARG A 4 -16.45 -5.03 19.08
CA ARG A 4 -15.14 -5.64 19.24
C ARG A 4 -14.21 -4.66 19.97
N PRO A 5 -13.65 -4.98 21.14
CA PRO A 5 -12.77 -4.06 21.84
C PRO A 5 -11.47 -3.84 21.08
N ILE A 6 -10.89 -2.65 21.23
CA ILE A 6 -9.53 -2.39 20.76
C ILE A 6 -8.58 -3.19 21.65
N LYS A 7 -7.82 -4.12 21.06
CA LYS A 7 -6.84 -4.95 21.77
C LYS A 7 -5.61 -4.12 22.16
N GLU A 8 -5.13 -3.31 21.24
CA GLU A 8 -3.90 -2.52 21.40
C GLU A 8 -3.95 -1.26 20.55
N LYS A 9 -3.27 -0.21 20.99
CA LYS A 9 -3.04 1.02 20.23
C LYS A 9 -1.54 1.31 20.22
N LYS A 10 -0.92 1.24 19.04
CA LYS A 10 0.50 1.56 18.82
C LYS A 10 0.62 2.88 18.06
N LEU A 11 1.66 3.67 18.39
CA LEU A 11 2.08 4.81 17.57
C LEU A 11 3.08 4.33 16.54
N ALA A 12 2.88 4.74 15.27
CA ALA A 12 3.84 4.49 14.22
C ALA A 12 5.19 5.16 14.56
N GLN A 13 6.27 4.47 14.27
CA GLN A 13 7.62 4.92 14.61
C GLN A 13 8.33 5.48 13.36
N PRO A 14 9.14 6.56 13.51
CA PRO A 14 9.97 7.05 12.42
C PRO A 14 10.88 5.95 11.89
N PHE A 15 10.96 5.84 10.58
CA PHE A 15 11.77 4.83 9.88
C PHE A 15 12.34 5.43 8.59
N THR A 16 13.41 4.83 8.07
CA THR A 16 14.01 5.21 6.79
C THR A 16 14.15 3.97 5.92
N GLU A 17 13.63 4.03 4.70
CA GLU A 17 13.65 2.94 3.72
C GLU A 17 14.12 3.42 2.35
N GLY A 18 14.27 2.47 1.41
CA GLY A 18 14.68 2.76 0.04
C GLY A 18 16.02 3.48 -0.02
N ALA A 19 16.12 4.50 -0.84
CA ALA A 19 17.33 5.34 -0.97
C ALA A 19 17.35 6.55 0.00
N GLY A 20 16.66 6.44 1.13
CA GLY A 20 16.60 7.50 2.14
C GLY A 20 15.21 8.12 2.31
N VAL A 21 14.15 7.39 1.99
CA VAL A 21 12.76 7.83 2.20
C VAL A 21 12.43 7.79 3.69
N SER A 22 12.06 8.94 4.24
CA SER A 22 11.58 9.06 5.62
C SER A 22 10.08 8.74 5.67
N LEU A 23 9.70 7.83 6.55
CA LEU A 23 8.33 7.36 6.71
C LEU A 23 8.02 7.01 8.18
N PHE A 24 6.80 6.60 8.46
CA PHE A 24 6.37 6.10 9.77
C PHE A 24 5.89 4.66 9.63
N ARG A 25 6.54 3.74 10.34
CA ARG A 25 6.17 2.31 10.36
C ARG A 25 5.21 2.02 11.50
N ALA A 26 4.01 1.57 11.17
CA ALA A 26 2.98 1.22 12.15
C ALA A 26 3.24 -0.16 12.76
N PHE A 27 3.64 -1.13 11.95
CA PHE A 27 4.13 -2.44 12.34
C PHE A 27 5.05 -3.02 11.25
N GLY A 28 5.85 -4.02 11.60
CA GLY A 28 6.82 -4.65 10.70
C GLY A 28 7.19 -6.05 11.16
N PHE A 29 8.33 -6.54 10.70
CA PHE A 29 8.78 -7.93 10.92
C PHE A 29 9.04 -8.31 12.39
N SER A 30 9.04 -7.36 13.31
CA SER A 30 9.12 -7.63 14.76
C SER A 30 7.83 -8.15 15.38
N ASP A 31 6.68 -7.99 14.68
CA ASP A 31 5.35 -8.32 15.21
C ASP A 31 4.60 -9.35 14.33
N PRO A 32 5.26 -10.43 13.82
CA PRO A 32 4.69 -11.27 12.76
C PRO A 32 3.45 -12.06 13.18
N GLU A 33 3.34 -12.45 14.45
CA GLU A 33 2.20 -13.24 14.94
C GLU A 33 0.96 -12.38 15.17
N GLU A 34 1.14 -11.12 15.58
CA GLU A 34 0.04 -10.22 15.91
C GLU A 34 -0.67 -9.67 14.68
N CYS A 35 0.08 -9.44 13.61
CA CYS A 35 -0.41 -8.79 12.39
C CYS A 35 -0.65 -9.77 11.23
N ASN A 36 -0.35 -11.07 11.38
CA ASN A 36 -0.53 -12.06 10.31
C ASN A 36 -1.95 -12.04 9.71
N PRO A 37 -2.11 -12.03 8.37
CA PRO A 37 -1.09 -12.23 7.34
C PRO A 37 -0.32 -10.98 6.92
N PHE A 38 -0.49 -9.85 7.59
CA PHE A 38 0.20 -8.62 7.23
C PHE A 38 1.60 -8.58 7.84
N LEU A 39 2.58 -8.19 7.01
CA LEU A 39 3.99 -8.18 7.38
C LEU A 39 4.51 -6.80 7.76
N MET A 40 3.92 -5.75 7.18
CA MET A 40 4.38 -4.38 7.37
C MET A 40 3.30 -3.39 6.94
N LEU A 41 3.19 -2.28 7.66
CA LEU A 41 2.40 -1.11 7.25
C LEU A 41 3.24 0.15 7.45
N ASP A 42 3.51 0.83 6.36
CA ASP A 42 4.22 2.10 6.32
C ASP A 42 3.29 3.24 5.87
N ASP A 43 3.40 4.37 6.55
CA ASP A 43 2.85 5.66 6.19
C ASP A 43 4.00 6.53 5.67
N PHE A 44 4.06 6.77 4.36
CA PHE A 44 5.13 7.53 3.72
C PHE A 44 4.74 8.99 3.47
N ARG A 45 3.85 9.55 4.30
CA ARG A 45 3.53 10.97 4.21
C ARG A 45 4.73 11.84 4.50
N ASN A 46 4.92 12.89 3.68
CA ASN A 46 5.95 13.90 3.91
C ASN A 46 5.64 15.18 3.13
N ASP A 47 5.94 16.32 3.76
CA ASP A 47 5.79 17.66 3.15
C ASP A 47 7.11 18.21 2.63
N ASP A 48 8.21 17.44 2.77
CA ASP A 48 9.56 17.82 2.33
C ASP A 48 10.02 16.85 1.22
N PRO A 49 10.11 17.32 -0.05
CA PRO A 49 10.54 16.47 -1.17
C PRO A 49 11.93 15.85 -0.97
N GLU A 50 12.84 16.50 -0.24
CA GLU A 50 14.18 15.96 0.00
C GLU A 50 14.14 14.67 0.83
N LYS A 51 13.05 14.42 1.54
CA LYS A 51 12.85 13.24 2.38
C LYS A 51 12.16 12.06 1.70
N PHE A 52 11.67 12.24 0.47
CA PHE A 52 11.00 11.14 -0.24
C PHE A 52 11.42 10.98 -1.70
N LYS A 53 11.92 12.02 -2.37
CA LYS A 53 12.23 11.99 -3.82
C LYS A 53 13.30 10.96 -4.23
N ALA A 54 14.14 10.52 -3.29
CA ALA A 54 15.13 9.48 -3.56
C ALA A 54 14.48 8.13 -3.87
N GLY A 55 13.25 7.93 -3.39
CA GLY A 55 12.38 6.82 -3.73
C GLY A 55 12.89 5.46 -3.33
N PHE A 56 12.30 4.46 -3.97
CA PHE A 56 12.64 3.06 -3.82
C PHE A 56 13.20 2.55 -5.16
N PRO A 57 14.52 2.68 -5.41
CA PRO A 57 15.15 2.18 -6.64
C PRO A 57 14.96 0.69 -6.78
N TRP A 58 15.33 0.14 -7.95
CA TRP A 58 15.15 -1.27 -8.30
C TRP A 58 15.45 -2.23 -7.15
N HIS A 59 14.43 -2.95 -6.71
CA HIS A 59 14.52 -3.91 -5.61
C HIS A 59 13.58 -5.12 -5.89
N PRO A 60 13.87 -6.31 -5.29
CA PRO A 60 13.09 -7.51 -5.50
C PRO A 60 12.02 -7.71 -4.45
N HIS A 61 10.90 -8.34 -4.85
CA HIS A 61 9.94 -8.98 -3.95
C HIS A 61 9.67 -10.41 -4.37
N ARG A 62 9.34 -11.27 -3.40
CA ARG A 62 8.96 -12.67 -3.64
C ARG A 62 8.08 -13.21 -2.53
N GLY A 63 7.02 -13.96 -2.91
CA GLY A 63 6.17 -14.69 -1.99
C GLY A 63 5.26 -13.81 -1.11
N ILE A 64 5.09 -12.56 -1.50
CA ILE A 64 4.26 -11.56 -0.81
C ILE A 64 3.42 -10.79 -1.81
N GLU A 65 2.52 -10.00 -1.30
CA GLU A 65 1.84 -8.92 -2.01
C GLU A 65 2.21 -7.58 -1.41
N THR A 66 2.35 -6.57 -2.24
CA THR A 66 2.54 -5.17 -1.82
C THR A 66 1.35 -4.34 -2.30
N ILE A 67 0.75 -3.59 -1.38
CA ILE A 67 -0.41 -2.76 -1.65
C ILE A 67 -0.03 -1.32 -1.37
N THR A 68 0.01 -0.51 -2.42
CA THR A 68 0.30 0.93 -2.33
C THR A 68 -1.01 1.69 -2.49
N TYR A 69 -1.40 2.48 -1.51
CA TYR A 69 -2.55 3.38 -1.59
C TYR A 69 -2.08 4.83 -1.47
N VAL A 70 -2.19 5.58 -2.56
CA VAL A 70 -1.83 7.00 -2.62
C VAL A 70 -3.04 7.83 -2.22
N LEU A 71 -2.89 8.72 -1.25
CA LEU A 71 -3.93 9.68 -0.83
C LEU A 71 -3.72 11.05 -1.47
N ASP A 72 -2.45 11.48 -1.58
CA ASP A 72 -2.09 12.76 -2.23
C ASP A 72 -0.68 12.64 -2.83
N GLY A 73 -0.46 13.31 -3.94
CA GLY A 73 0.76 13.22 -4.73
C GLY A 73 0.69 12.15 -5.82
N THR A 74 1.84 11.81 -6.37
CA THR A 74 2.00 10.82 -7.44
C THR A 74 3.20 9.93 -7.15
N VAL A 75 3.08 8.64 -7.41
CA VAL A 75 4.18 7.67 -7.40
C VAL A 75 4.31 7.08 -8.80
N GLU A 76 5.48 7.23 -9.42
CA GLU A 76 5.81 6.51 -10.66
C GLU A 76 6.32 5.12 -10.28
N HIS A 77 5.81 4.09 -10.94
CA HIS A 77 6.29 2.72 -10.78
C HIS A 77 6.74 2.11 -12.11
N GLN A 78 7.67 1.17 -12.05
CA GLN A 78 8.15 0.39 -13.17
C GLN A 78 8.65 -0.97 -12.70
N ASP A 79 8.47 -2.01 -13.51
CA ASP A 79 8.91 -3.37 -13.16
C ASP A 79 9.73 -4.07 -14.25
N SER A 80 10.26 -5.25 -13.90
CA SER A 80 11.07 -6.10 -14.80
C SER A 80 10.25 -6.84 -15.85
N LEU A 81 8.92 -6.77 -15.82
CA LEU A 81 8.02 -7.37 -16.81
C LEU A 81 7.64 -6.36 -17.91
N GLY A 82 8.09 -5.10 -17.78
CA GLY A 82 7.82 -4.01 -18.73
C GLY A 82 6.60 -3.17 -18.38
N ASN A 83 5.98 -3.36 -17.21
CA ASN A 83 4.92 -2.49 -16.75
C ASN A 83 5.51 -1.17 -16.27
N LYS A 84 4.81 -0.08 -16.57
CA LYS A 84 5.15 1.28 -16.14
C LYS A 84 3.86 2.09 -15.99
N GLY A 85 3.75 2.87 -14.93
CA GLY A 85 2.59 3.71 -14.70
C GLY A 85 2.77 4.72 -13.58
N ASN A 86 1.74 5.51 -13.36
CA ASN A 86 1.66 6.46 -12.26
C ASN A 86 0.44 6.14 -11.40
N LEU A 87 0.64 6.14 -10.09
CA LEU A 87 -0.41 6.13 -9.10
C LEU A 87 -0.63 7.55 -8.62
N ASN A 88 -1.83 8.07 -8.76
CA ASN A 88 -2.21 9.41 -8.34
C ASN A 88 -3.02 9.38 -7.05
N GLY A 89 -3.31 10.52 -6.48
CA GLY A 89 -4.13 10.59 -5.28
C GLY A 89 -5.50 9.93 -5.46
N GLY A 90 -5.79 8.94 -4.64
CA GLY A 90 -6.98 8.08 -4.68
C GLY A 90 -6.74 6.68 -5.26
N ASP A 91 -5.65 6.47 -6.01
CA ASP A 91 -5.35 5.22 -6.69
C ASP A 91 -4.76 4.17 -5.74
N VAL A 92 -4.97 2.90 -6.09
CA VAL A 92 -4.40 1.74 -5.41
C VAL A 92 -3.65 0.87 -6.43
N GLN A 93 -2.45 0.44 -6.08
CA GLN A 93 -1.76 -0.64 -6.78
C GLN A 93 -1.66 -1.86 -5.87
N TRP A 94 -2.20 -2.97 -6.34
CA TRP A 94 -2.07 -4.27 -5.68
C TRP A 94 -1.17 -5.17 -6.51
N MET A 95 0.08 -5.35 -6.07
CA MET A 95 1.06 -6.18 -6.75
C MET A 95 1.21 -7.52 -6.04
N THR A 96 0.87 -8.60 -6.70
CA THR A 96 1.24 -9.95 -6.30
C THR A 96 2.65 -10.23 -6.80
N ALA A 97 3.64 -10.26 -5.92
CA ALA A 97 5.03 -10.55 -6.31
C ALA A 97 5.24 -12.03 -6.67
N GLY A 98 4.52 -12.93 -6.00
CA GLY A 98 4.51 -14.36 -6.31
C GLY A 98 5.91 -14.97 -6.42
N SER A 99 6.25 -15.59 -7.55
CA SER A 99 7.54 -16.24 -7.80
C SER A 99 8.74 -15.30 -7.87
N GLY A 100 8.50 -14.00 -7.99
CA GLY A 100 9.51 -12.94 -7.93
C GLY A 100 9.32 -11.86 -8.98
N ILE A 101 9.55 -10.64 -8.58
CA ILE A 101 9.54 -9.45 -9.44
C ILE A 101 10.59 -8.46 -8.95
N LEU A 102 11.17 -7.71 -9.90
CA LEU A 102 11.97 -6.52 -9.60
C LEU A 102 11.13 -5.31 -9.99
N HIS A 103 11.08 -4.32 -9.11
CA HIS A 103 10.41 -3.07 -9.41
C HIS A 103 11.09 -1.86 -8.76
N GLN A 104 10.66 -0.68 -9.15
CA GLN A 104 11.02 0.58 -8.52
C GLN A 104 9.76 1.43 -8.32
N GLU A 105 9.78 2.26 -7.28
CA GLU A 105 8.73 3.22 -6.96
C GLU A 105 9.39 4.58 -6.69
N MET A 106 8.98 5.59 -7.47
CA MET A 106 9.58 6.93 -7.41
C MET A 106 8.50 7.96 -7.05
N PRO A 107 8.42 8.39 -5.78
CA PRO A 107 7.48 9.42 -5.36
C PRO A 107 7.82 10.77 -6.00
N LEU A 108 6.85 11.37 -6.66
CA LEU A 108 6.98 12.68 -7.31
C LEU A 108 6.35 13.80 -6.46
N GLY A 109 5.43 13.44 -5.56
CA GLY A 109 4.65 14.39 -4.79
C GLY A 109 3.56 15.10 -5.61
N ASN A 110 2.90 16.06 -4.99
CA ASN A 110 1.94 16.95 -5.61
C ASN A 110 2.60 18.31 -6.00
N LYS A 111 1.82 19.24 -6.55
CA LYS A 111 2.29 20.58 -6.95
C LYS A 111 2.83 21.43 -5.79
N LYS A 112 2.55 21.06 -4.53
CA LYS A 112 3.06 21.71 -3.31
C LYS A 112 4.29 21.00 -2.74
N GLY A 113 4.77 19.93 -3.38
CA GLY A 113 5.87 19.11 -2.88
C GLY A 113 5.47 18.18 -1.73
N GLN A 114 4.19 17.81 -1.64
CA GLN A 114 3.68 16.92 -0.58
C GLN A 114 3.41 15.54 -1.14
N MET A 115 3.59 14.53 -0.31
CA MET A 115 3.28 13.13 -0.60
C MET A 115 2.54 12.51 0.57
N HIS A 116 1.47 11.75 0.30
CA HIS A 116 0.77 11.01 1.34
C HIS A 116 0.25 9.69 0.78
N GLY A 117 0.62 8.60 1.41
CA GLY A 117 0.15 7.27 1.06
C GLY A 117 0.58 6.23 2.07
N PHE A 118 0.12 5.02 1.84
CA PHE A 118 0.40 3.85 2.66
C PHE A 118 0.94 2.72 1.80
N GLN A 119 1.89 1.96 2.37
CA GLN A 119 2.37 0.70 1.84
C GLN A 119 2.03 -0.41 2.83
N LEU A 120 1.21 -1.37 2.41
CA LEU A 120 0.90 -2.56 3.18
C LEU A 120 1.53 -3.78 2.49
N TRP A 121 2.19 -4.65 3.25
CA TRP A 121 2.65 -5.94 2.76
C TRP A 121 1.79 -7.06 3.35
N ALA A 122 1.28 -7.92 2.46
CA ALA A 122 0.54 -9.12 2.82
C ALA A 122 1.33 -10.38 2.46
N ASN A 123 1.35 -11.34 3.37
CA ASN A 123 2.03 -12.60 3.16
C ASN A 123 1.16 -13.56 2.35
N LEU A 124 1.67 -14.08 1.25
CA LEU A 124 0.98 -15.13 0.52
C LEU A 124 1.06 -16.47 1.28
N PRO A 125 -0.02 -17.28 1.29
CA PRO A 125 0.05 -18.63 1.83
C PRO A 125 1.07 -19.46 1.05
N SER A 126 1.65 -20.48 1.68
CA SER A 126 2.73 -21.29 1.10
C SER A 126 2.41 -21.87 -0.27
N SER A 127 1.13 -22.25 -0.50
CA SER A 127 0.64 -22.77 -1.78
C SER A 127 0.62 -21.73 -2.91
N GLN A 128 0.63 -20.43 -2.58
CA GLN A 128 0.55 -19.34 -3.55
C GLN A 128 1.84 -18.52 -3.66
N LYS A 129 2.86 -18.81 -2.86
CA LYS A 129 4.12 -18.04 -2.89
C LYS A 129 4.85 -18.06 -4.23
N MET A 130 4.55 -19.03 -5.08
CA MET A 130 5.22 -19.22 -6.37
C MET A 130 4.30 -19.01 -7.58
N VAL A 131 3.14 -18.38 -7.38
CA VAL A 131 2.27 -17.98 -8.51
C VAL A 131 2.99 -16.94 -9.40
N PRO A 132 2.61 -16.81 -10.69
CA PRO A 132 3.13 -15.74 -11.54
C PRO A 132 2.86 -14.36 -10.93
N PRO A 133 3.79 -13.41 -11.04
CA PRO A 133 3.54 -12.03 -10.66
C PRO A 133 2.37 -11.41 -11.42
N ARG A 134 1.57 -10.59 -10.75
CA ARG A 134 0.51 -9.81 -11.39
C ARG A 134 0.28 -8.47 -10.71
N TYR A 135 -0.32 -7.53 -11.43
CA TYR A 135 -0.81 -6.26 -10.90
C TYR A 135 -2.32 -6.14 -11.03
N GLN A 136 -2.92 -5.46 -10.08
CA GLN A 136 -4.27 -4.92 -10.14
C GLN A 136 -4.15 -3.43 -9.78
N ASP A 137 -4.02 -2.60 -10.82
CA ASP A 137 -4.00 -1.15 -10.67
C ASP A 137 -5.44 -0.64 -10.71
N VAL A 138 -5.87 0.01 -9.65
CA VAL A 138 -7.24 0.53 -9.51
C VAL A 138 -7.20 2.04 -9.42
N VAL A 139 -7.83 2.69 -10.39
CA VAL A 139 -8.01 4.13 -10.38
C VAL A 139 -9.01 4.52 -9.28
N GLY A 140 -8.71 5.58 -8.55
CA GLY A 140 -9.48 5.99 -7.39
C GLY A 140 -10.98 6.25 -7.64
N SER A 141 -11.35 6.60 -8.89
CA SER A 141 -12.75 6.74 -9.33
C SER A 141 -13.51 5.41 -9.40
N ASP A 142 -12.79 4.29 -9.54
CA ASP A 142 -13.38 2.95 -9.70
C ASP A 142 -13.55 2.25 -8.34
N ILE A 143 -13.03 2.87 -7.27
CA ILE A 143 -13.19 2.36 -5.90
C ILE A 143 -14.53 2.84 -5.34
N PRO A 144 -15.48 1.95 -5.04
CA PRO A 144 -16.76 2.33 -4.46
C PRO A 144 -16.57 3.11 -3.16
N LEU A 145 -17.27 4.25 -3.06
CA LEU A 145 -17.34 5.06 -1.85
C LEU A 145 -18.76 4.97 -1.29
N ILE A 146 -18.87 4.50 -0.05
CA ILE A 146 -20.13 4.47 0.70
C ILE A 146 -20.08 5.53 1.79
N GLU A 147 -21.15 6.27 1.94
CA GLU A 147 -21.38 7.12 3.10
C GLU A 147 -22.38 6.42 4.01
N ASP A 148 -21.98 6.17 5.25
CA ASP A 148 -22.80 5.48 6.24
C ASP A 148 -23.68 6.45 7.03
N ASP A 149 -24.69 5.92 7.74
CA ASP A 149 -25.70 6.71 8.46
C ASP A 149 -25.11 7.64 9.53
N ASP A 150 -23.91 7.33 10.03
CA ASP A 150 -23.16 8.16 10.98
C ASP A 150 -22.25 9.21 10.33
N GLY A 151 -22.29 9.34 8.98
CA GLY A 151 -21.45 10.22 8.19
C GLY A 151 -20.05 9.67 7.89
N SER A 152 -19.75 8.43 8.28
CA SER A 152 -18.49 7.76 7.92
C SER A 152 -18.41 7.50 6.42
N LYS A 153 -17.22 7.71 5.84
CA LYS A 153 -16.95 7.42 4.42
C LYS A 153 -16.04 6.21 4.31
N ILE A 154 -16.52 5.20 3.59
CA ILE A 154 -15.86 3.90 3.44
C ILE A 154 -15.54 3.69 1.96
N LYS A 155 -14.27 3.59 1.61
CA LYS A 155 -13.79 3.12 0.30
C LYS A 155 -13.56 1.62 0.36
N ILE A 156 -14.19 0.88 -0.55
CA ILE A 156 -14.07 -0.59 -0.60
C ILE A 156 -13.08 -0.95 -1.69
N ILE A 157 -11.85 -1.24 -1.30
CA ILE A 157 -10.77 -1.61 -2.21
C ILE A 157 -10.87 -3.09 -2.57
N VAL A 158 -11.13 -3.94 -1.57
CA VAL A 158 -11.23 -5.39 -1.71
C VAL A 158 -12.32 -5.93 -0.79
N GLY A 159 -12.95 -7.04 -1.17
CA GLY A 159 -14.03 -7.70 -0.42
C GLY A 159 -15.39 -7.03 -0.61
N ASP A 160 -16.32 -7.34 0.30
CA ASP A 160 -17.73 -6.89 0.26
C ASP A 160 -18.08 -6.10 1.52
N TYR A 161 -18.80 -5.01 1.35
CA TYR A 161 -19.42 -4.27 2.43
C TYR A 161 -20.82 -3.84 2.04
N LYS A 162 -21.84 -4.26 2.80
CA LYS A 162 -23.26 -3.98 2.55
C LYS A 162 -23.71 -4.36 1.11
N GLY A 163 -23.15 -5.45 0.56
CA GLY A 163 -23.47 -5.92 -0.79
C GLY A 163 -22.80 -5.15 -1.92
N ILE A 164 -21.87 -4.26 -1.61
CA ILE A 164 -21.05 -3.55 -2.59
C ILE A 164 -19.64 -4.15 -2.55
N GLN A 165 -19.16 -4.61 -3.71
CA GLN A 165 -17.87 -5.28 -3.84
C GLN A 165 -16.79 -4.31 -4.27
N GLY A 166 -15.60 -4.46 -3.68
CA GLY A 166 -14.39 -3.77 -4.12
C GLY A 166 -13.86 -4.30 -5.45
N PRO A 167 -13.09 -3.49 -6.20
CA PRO A 167 -12.59 -3.86 -7.53
C PRO A 167 -11.44 -4.87 -7.53
N VAL A 168 -10.76 -5.07 -6.39
CA VAL A 168 -9.65 -6.03 -6.26
C VAL A 168 -10.21 -7.40 -5.90
N ASP A 169 -9.79 -8.45 -6.61
CA ASP A 169 -10.20 -9.86 -6.46
C ASP A 169 -9.09 -10.77 -5.86
#